data_95687c59884f1efb45154dd6afde5302
#
_entry.id   95687c59884f1efb45154dd6afde5302
#
_cell.length_a   1.000
_cell.length_b   1.000
_cell.length_c   1.000
_cell.angle_alpha   90.00
_cell.angle_beta   90.00
_cell.angle_gamma   90.00
#
_symmetry.space_group_name_H-M   'P 1'
#
loop_
_entity.id
_entity.type
_entity.pdbx_description
1 polymer ?
#
loop_
_entity_poly.entity_id
_entity_poly.type
_entity_poly.pdbx_seq_one_letter_code
_entity_poly.pdbx_strand_id
1 'polypeptide(L)'
;MPHKLTLEDGRQSLAAHVAAKGAEIRAKYGPTIGWAQLIRILADRECVRYPCELVFDAGPLQLDECAYPEPMGDRPEDGFRLCVHPYFSVDPDRVPLLALYQVVSINYGAFASPGDAEAFGAAVLGLPQQAYYEALCAMADEVSTGHPAADSGGAAGCHCGEA
;
A
#
# COMPACT_ATOMS: atom_id res chain seq x y z
N MET A 1 18.65 16.67 30.34
CA MET A 1 17.64 17.57 29.73
C MET A 1 16.69 16.78 28.89
N PRO A 2 15.40 16.83 29.14
CA PRO A 2 14.46 16.15 28.27
C PRO A 2 14.51 16.80 26.89
N HIS A 3 14.75 15.99 25.88
CA HIS A 3 14.73 16.44 24.50
C HIS A 3 13.28 16.72 24.08
N LYS A 4 13.05 17.93 23.59
CA LYS A 4 11.70 18.29 23.14
C LYS A 4 11.48 17.65 21.77
N LEU A 5 10.52 16.73 21.71
CA LEU A 5 10.18 16.06 20.45
C LEU A 5 9.66 17.07 19.44
N THR A 6 10.23 17.04 18.25
CA THR A 6 9.81 17.87 17.13
C THR A 6 8.91 17.06 16.18
N LEU A 7 8.24 17.75 15.27
CA LEU A 7 7.46 17.10 14.22
C LEU A 7 8.35 16.20 13.35
N GLU A 8 9.59 16.63 13.11
CA GLU A 8 10.56 15.86 12.36
C GLU A 8 10.96 14.58 13.08
N ASP A 9 11.16 14.64 14.40
CA ASP A 9 11.45 13.47 15.21
C ASP A 9 10.29 12.46 15.12
N GLY A 10 9.06 12.95 15.14
CA GLY A 10 7.88 12.11 14.98
C GLY A 10 7.81 11.43 13.64
N ARG A 11 8.15 12.13 12.55
CA ARG A 11 8.19 11.56 11.20
C ARG A 11 9.27 10.50 11.05
N GLN A 12 10.47 10.76 11.55
CA GLN A 12 11.57 9.80 11.51
C GLN A 12 11.24 8.55 12.34
N SER A 13 10.62 8.75 13.48
CA SER A 13 10.18 7.65 14.35
C SER A 13 9.13 6.78 13.65
N LEU A 14 8.17 7.39 12.94
CA LEU A 14 7.17 6.63 12.18
C LEU A 14 7.82 5.86 11.03
N ALA A 15 8.72 6.47 10.27
CA ALA A 15 9.40 5.80 9.17
C ALA A 15 10.14 4.54 9.66
N ALA A 16 10.87 4.64 10.77
CA ALA A 16 11.56 3.50 11.36
C ALA A 16 10.57 2.44 11.86
N HIS A 17 9.48 2.88 12.46
CA HIS A 17 8.44 1.98 12.99
C HIS A 17 7.77 1.17 11.86
N VAL A 18 7.37 1.82 10.77
CA VAL A 18 6.70 1.12 9.67
C VAL A 18 7.63 0.16 8.95
N ALA A 19 8.91 0.52 8.79
CA ALA A 19 9.89 -0.37 8.19
C ALA A 19 10.12 -1.62 9.05
N ALA A 20 10.23 -1.44 10.36
CA ALA A 20 10.38 -2.55 11.31
C ALA A 20 9.13 -3.45 11.30
N LYS A 21 7.94 -2.85 11.27
CA LYS A 21 6.69 -3.58 11.20
C LYS A 21 6.57 -4.38 9.91
N GLY A 22 6.96 -3.80 8.80
CA GLY A 22 7.00 -4.50 7.51
C GLY A 22 7.91 -5.71 7.54
N ALA A 23 9.09 -5.57 8.14
CA ALA A 23 10.02 -6.69 8.30
C ALA A 23 9.45 -7.81 9.18
N GLU A 24 8.73 -7.46 10.25
CA GLU A 24 8.03 -8.45 11.10
C GLU A 24 6.97 -9.22 10.32
N ILE A 25 6.19 -8.53 9.51
CA ILE A 25 5.15 -9.15 8.67
C ILE A 25 5.79 -10.11 7.68
N ARG A 26 6.88 -9.70 7.03
CA ARG A 26 7.61 -10.56 6.12
C ARG A 26 8.15 -11.80 6.82
N ALA A 27 8.66 -11.67 8.04
CA ALA A 27 9.14 -12.80 8.82
C ALA A 27 8.02 -13.79 9.15
N LYS A 28 6.81 -13.29 9.37
CA LYS A 28 5.65 -14.10 9.74
C LYS A 28 4.97 -14.77 8.54
N TYR A 29 4.84 -14.08 7.42
CA TYR A 29 4.05 -14.52 6.26
C TYR A 29 4.89 -14.82 5.01
N GLY A 30 6.11 -14.28 4.93
CA GLY A 30 6.98 -14.43 3.78
C GLY A 30 7.72 -15.76 3.75
N PRO A 31 8.75 -15.84 2.90
CA PRO A 31 9.37 -14.74 2.12
C PRO A 31 8.57 -14.27 0.93
N THR A 32 7.64 -15.07 0.41
CA THR A 32 6.82 -14.71 -0.75
C THR A 32 5.44 -14.29 -0.29
N ILE A 33 5.06 -13.05 -0.62
CA ILE A 33 3.75 -12.50 -0.27
C ILE A 33 2.89 -12.44 -1.53
N GLY A 34 2.01 -13.42 -1.69
CA GLY A 34 1.02 -13.46 -2.75
C GLY A 34 -0.38 -13.17 -2.21
N TRP A 35 -1.40 -13.52 -2.98
CA TRP A 35 -2.79 -13.26 -2.61
C TRP A 35 -3.18 -13.94 -1.30
N ALA A 36 -2.84 -15.21 -1.13
CA ALA A 36 -3.20 -15.96 0.09
C ALA A 36 -2.60 -15.33 1.34
N GLN A 37 -1.34 -14.93 1.27
CA GLN A 37 -0.66 -14.26 2.38
C GLN A 37 -1.28 -12.89 2.66
N LEU A 38 -1.61 -12.13 1.62
CA LEU A 38 -2.24 -10.82 1.77
C LEU A 38 -3.57 -10.93 2.53
N ILE A 39 -4.42 -11.87 2.17
CA ILE A 39 -5.71 -12.03 2.83
C ILE A 39 -5.52 -12.33 4.32
N ARG A 40 -4.52 -13.14 4.68
CA ARG A 40 -4.20 -13.42 6.07
C ARG A 40 -3.66 -12.20 6.80
N ILE A 41 -2.82 -11.41 6.14
CA ILE A 41 -2.27 -10.16 6.70
C ILE A 41 -3.41 -9.17 7.00
N LEU A 42 -4.33 -9.00 6.06
CA LEU A 42 -5.45 -8.07 6.24
C LEU A 42 -6.39 -8.49 7.37
N ALA A 43 -6.47 -9.77 7.66
CA ALA A 43 -7.26 -10.31 8.77
C ALA A 43 -6.54 -10.28 10.12
N ASP A 44 -5.24 -10.05 10.13
CA ASP A 44 -4.40 -10.05 11.33
C ASP A 44 -4.36 -8.66 11.95
N ARG A 45 -4.95 -8.52 13.14
CA ARG A 45 -5.03 -7.23 13.85
C ARG A 45 -3.68 -6.72 14.36
N GLU A 46 -2.67 -7.55 14.39
CA GLU A 46 -1.30 -7.11 14.66
C GLU A 46 -0.67 -6.45 13.44
N CYS A 47 -1.17 -6.75 12.24
CA CYS A 47 -0.70 -6.17 10.98
C CYS A 47 -1.56 -5.00 10.54
N VAL A 48 -2.88 -5.14 10.60
CA VAL A 48 -3.87 -4.13 10.19
C VAL A 48 -4.79 -3.87 11.38
N ARG A 49 -4.71 -2.69 11.94
CA ARG A 49 -5.36 -2.34 13.21
C ARG A 49 -6.88 -2.44 13.20
N TYR A 50 -7.50 -2.24 12.05
CA TYR A 50 -8.95 -2.12 11.92
C TYR A 50 -9.49 -3.15 10.96
N PRO A 51 -10.79 -3.50 11.04
CA PRO A 51 -11.40 -4.40 10.07
C PRO A 51 -11.16 -3.90 8.65
N CYS A 52 -10.71 -4.77 7.76
CA CYS A 52 -10.40 -4.40 6.40
C CYS A 52 -10.86 -5.50 5.44
N GLU A 53 -11.78 -5.14 4.55
CA GLU A 53 -12.27 -6.04 3.50
C GLU A 53 -11.71 -5.58 2.16
N LEU A 54 -11.11 -6.49 1.40
CA LEU A 54 -10.61 -6.19 0.07
C LEU A 54 -11.65 -6.55 -0.99
N VAL A 55 -11.95 -5.59 -1.86
CA VAL A 55 -12.91 -5.78 -2.95
C VAL A 55 -12.33 -5.22 -4.25
N PHE A 56 -12.72 -5.81 -5.37
CA PHE A 56 -12.38 -5.27 -6.69
C PHE A 56 -13.53 -4.37 -7.16
N ASP A 57 -13.36 -3.07 -6.95
CA ASP A 57 -14.38 -2.06 -7.26
C ASP A 57 -13.70 -0.75 -7.64
N ALA A 58 -13.90 -0.29 -8.86
CA ALA A 58 -13.34 0.96 -9.35
C ALA A 58 -14.19 2.18 -8.97
N GLY A 59 -15.41 1.99 -8.43
CA GLY A 59 -16.32 3.08 -8.13
C GLY A 59 -15.73 4.19 -7.27
N PRO A 60 -15.07 3.89 -6.15
CA PRO A 60 -14.44 4.91 -5.31
C PRO A 60 -13.10 5.44 -5.86
N LEU A 61 -12.54 4.83 -6.90
CA LEU A 61 -11.22 5.19 -7.43
C LEU A 61 -11.29 6.37 -8.37
N GLN A 62 -10.25 7.19 -8.34
CA GLN A 62 -10.04 8.22 -9.35
C GLN A 62 -9.46 7.59 -10.62
N LEU A 63 -9.36 8.37 -11.69
CA LEU A 63 -9.09 7.88 -13.04
C LEU A 63 -7.79 7.04 -13.15
N ASP A 64 -6.76 7.42 -12.42
CA ASP A 64 -5.44 6.76 -12.46
C ASP A 64 -5.09 6.07 -11.15
N GLU A 65 -6.06 5.91 -10.26
CA GLU A 65 -5.87 5.31 -8.94
C GLU A 65 -6.05 3.80 -9.01
N CYS A 66 -5.13 3.06 -8.43
CA CYS A 66 -5.17 1.59 -8.45
C CYS A 66 -5.86 0.99 -7.23
N ALA A 67 -5.82 1.69 -6.09
CA ALA A 67 -6.42 1.22 -4.86
C ALA A 67 -6.73 2.39 -3.94
N TYR A 68 -7.73 2.22 -3.08
CA TYR A 68 -8.15 3.25 -2.14
C TYR A 68 -8.81 2.60 -0.91
N PRO A 69 -8.41 3.00 0.31
CA PRO A 69 -9.05 2.49 1.52
C PRO A 69 -10.29 3.33 1.86
N GLU A 70 -11.45 2.88 1.45
CA GLU A 70 -12.71 3.56 1.70
C GLU A 70 -13.14 3.36 3.16
N PRO A 71 -13.31 4.43 3.95
CA PRO A 71 -13.82 4.30 5.32
C PRO A 71 -15.27 3.80 5.31
N MET A 72 -15.58 2.89 6.22
CA MET A 72 -16.93 2.32 6.35
C MET A 72 -17.82 3.13 7.31
N GLY A 73 -17.25 4.09 8.02
CA GLY A 73 -17.96 4.94 8.96
C GLY A 73 -17.11 6.13 9.38
N ASP A 74 -17.54 6.82 10.43
CA ASP A 74 -16.89 8.05 10.88
C ASP A 74 -15.61 7.80 11.68
N ARG A 75 -15.42 6.58 12.17
CA ARG A 75 -14.27 6.20 12.98
C ARG A 75 -13.49 5.07 12.33
N PRO A 76 -12.16 5.02 12.55
CA PRO A 76 -11.36 3.92 12.02
C PRO A 76 -11.85 2.54 12.48
N GLU A 77 -12.41 2.45 13.68
CA GLU A 77 -12.94 1.20 14.25
C GLU A 77 -14.12 0.64 13.46
N ASP A 78 -14.79 1.49 12.67
CA ASP A 78 -15.88 1.05 11.79
C ASP A 78 -15.36 0.23 10.61
N GLY A 79 -14.06 0.25 10.39
CA GLY A 79 -13.40 -0.55 9.36
C GLY A 79 -13.24 0.17 8.04
N PHE A 80 -12.60 -0.54 7.13
CA PHE A 80 -12.28 -0.02 5.80
C PHE A 80 -12.64 -1.06 4.74
N ARG A 81 -13.05 -0.56 3.59
CA ARG A 81 -13.16 -1.36 2.37
C ARG A 81 -11.98 -0.97 1.48
N LEU A 82 -11.04 -1.88 1.31
CA LEU A 82 -9.90 -1.66 0.44
C LEU A 82 -10.33 -1.96 -0.99
N CYS A 83 -10.61 -0.91 -1.74
CA CYS A 83 -11.03 -1.02 -3.13
C CYS A 83 -9.81 -1.10 -4.03
N VAL A 84 -9.74 -2.14 -4.84
CA VAL A 84 -8.65 -2.36 -5.81
C VAL A 84 -9.24 -2.36 -7.20
N HIS A 85 -8.54 -1.74 -8.14
CA HIS A 85 -9.03 -1.66 -9.51
C HIS A 85 -9.25 -3.08 -10.09
N PRO A 86 -10.41 -3.35 -10.70
CA PRO A 86 -10.75 -4.68 -11.23
C PRO A 86 -9.77 -5.22 -12.27
N TYR A 87 -8.99 -4.34 -12.90
CA TYR A 87 -7.93 -4.74 -13.82
C TYR A 87 -6.99 -5.81 -13.22
N PHE A 88 -6.74 -5.73 -11.91
CA PHE A 88 -5.83 -6.64 -11.22
C PHE A 88 -6.48 -7.94 -10.74
N SER A 89 -7.78 -8.10 -10.95
CA SER A 89 -8.49 -9.31 -10.50
C SER A 89 -8.05 -10.58 -11.25
N VAL A 90 -7.49 -10.43 -12.45
CA VAL A 90 -7.02 -11.55 -13.26
C VAL A 90 -5.66 -12.07 -12.80
N ASP A 91 -4.92 -11.28 -12.02
CA ASP A 91 -3.64 -11.66 -11.45
C ASP A 91 -3.55 -11.18 -10.00
N PRO A 92 -4.28 -11.86 -9.09
CA PRO A 92 -4.38 -11.40 -7.70
C PRO A 92 -3.06 -11.42 -6.94
N ASP A 93 -2.05 -12.16 -7.40
CA ASP A 93 -0.74 -12.16 -6.74
C ASP A 93 0.02 -10.85 -6.92
N ARG A 94 -0.44 -9.95 -7.78
CA ARG A 94 0.09 -8.60 -7.89
C ARG A 94 -0.56 -7.62 -6.90
N VAL A 95 -1.73 -7.96 -6.37
CA VAL A 95 -2.50 -7.08 -5.48
C VAL A 95 -1.74 -6.70 -4.21
N PRO A 96 -0.89 -7.56 -3.62
CA PRO A 96 -0.11 -7.17 -2.45
C PRO A 96 0.70 -5.89 -2.64
N LEU A 97 1.24 -5.64 -3.84
CA LEU A 97 1.97 -4.40 -4.10
C LEU A 97 1.11 -3.16 -3.84
N LEU A 98 -0.15 -3.21 -4.26
CA LEU A 98 -1.09 -2.09 -4.10
C LEU A 98 -1.66 -2.03 -2.69
N ALA A 99 -2.05 -3.17 -2.14
CA ALA A 99 -2.74 -3.24 -0.86
C ALA A 99 -1.83 -2.83 0.30
N LEU A 100 -0.58 -3.27 0.30
CA LEU A 100 0.35 -2.97 1.38
C LEU A 100 0.65 -1.47 1.48
N TYR A 101 0.68 -0.77 0.36
CA TYR A 101 0.81 0.68 0.36
C TYR A 101 -0.33 1.34 1.15
N GLN A 102 -1.55 0.86 0.96
CA GLN A 102 -2.73 1.43 1.59
C GLN A 102 -2.85 1.09 3.09
N VAL A 103 -2.25 -0.01 3.52
CA VAL A 103 -2.28 -0.43 4.93
C VAL A 103 -1.74 0.66 5.86
N VAL A 104 -0.72 1.38 5.42
CA VAL A 104 -0.13 2.46 6.23
C VAL A 104 -1.15 3.58 6.48
N SER A 105 -1.92 3.95 5.46
CA SER A 105 -2.99 4.94 5.62
C SER A 105 -4.10 4.44 6.55
N ILE A 106 -4.44 3.16 6.48
CA ILE A 106 -5.43 2.55 7.37
C ILE A 106 -4.95 2.61 8.81
N ASN A 107 -3.70 2.21 9.07
CA ASN A 107 -3.16 2.10 10.42
C ASN A 107 -2.83 3.45 11.06
N TYR A 108 -2.38 4.42 10.30
CA TYR A 108 -1.81 5.66 10.82
C TYR A 108 -2.52 6.92 10.32
N GLY A 109 -3.46 6.78 9.40
CA GLY A 109 -4.25 7.90 8.90
C GLY A 109 -3.41 8.94 8.17
N ALA A 110 -3.83 10.20 8.27
CA ALA A 110 -3.19 11.32 7.58
C ALA A 110 -1.78 11.65 8.11
N PHE A 111 -1.39 11.08 9.23
CA PHE A 111 -0.05 11.27 9.79
C PHE A 111 1.04 10.62 8.93
N ALA A 112 0.70 9.54 8.25
CA ALA A 112 1.62 8.80 7.41
C ALA A 112 1.86 9.52 6.07
N SER A 113 3.11 9.51 5.61
CA SER A 113 3.51 10.06 4.32
C SER A 113 3.54 8.98 3.24
N PRO A 114 3.57 9.36 1.94
CA PRO A 114 3.82 8.39 0.87
C PRO A 114 5.12 7.62 1.05
N GLY A 115 6.17 8.28 1.54
CA GLY A 115 7.44 7.61 1.83
C GLY A 115 7.33 6.52 2.89
N ASP A 116 6.49 6.73 3.91
CA ASP A 116 6.20 5.70 4.92
C ASP A 116 5.51 4.49 4.31
N ALA A 117 4.55 4.72 3.43
CA ALA A 117 3.85 3.65 2.73
C ALA A 117 4.79 2.85 1.83
N GLU A 118 5.69 3.52 1.14
CA GLU A 118 6.70 2.86 0.30
C GLU A 118 7.68 2.04 1.14
N ALA A 119 8.16 2.59 2.25
CA ALA A 119 9.08 1.90 3.14
C ALA A 119 8.43 0.64 3.73
N PHE A 120 7.18 0.74 4.13
CA PHE A 120 6.43 -0.39 4.69
C PHE A 120 6.24 -1.51 3.65
N GLY A 121 5.68 -1.17 2.49
CA GLY A 121 5.43 -2.16 1.44
C GLY A 121 6.70 -2.83 0.95
N ALA A 122 7.76 -2.04 0.77
CA ALA A 122 9.07 -2.57 0.38
C ALA A 122 9.60 -3.56 1.43
N ALA A 123 9.48 -3.22 2.71
CA ALA A 123 9.94 -4.10 3.80
C ALA A 123 9.15 -5.41 3.84
N VAL A 124 7.83 -5.36 3.69
CA VAL A 124 7.00 -6.58 3.66
C VAL A 124 7.37 -7.47 2.48
N LEU A 125 7.61 -6.88 1.31
CA LEU A 125 7.89 -7.63 0.10
C LEU A 125 9.38 -7.99 -0.07
N GLY A 126 10.24 -7.46 0.78
CA GLY A 126 11.68 -7.70 0.69
C GLY A 126 12.31 -7.03 -0.52
N LEU A 127 11.81 -5.88 -0.93
CA LEU A 127 12.30 -5.10 -2.06
C LEU A 127 13.03 -3.85 -1.59
N PRO A 128 14.00 -3.35 -2.37
CA PRO A 128 14.47 -1.97 -2.17
C PRO A 128 13.29 -1.01 -2.38
N GLN A 129 13.24 0.06 -1.59
CA GLN A 129 12.15 1.03 -1.65
C GLN A 129 11.96 1.60 -3.06
N GLN A 130 13.05 1.89 -3.77
CA GLN A 130 12.99 2.39 -5.14
C GLN A 130 12.35 1.38 -6.10
N ALA A 131 12.70 0.11 -5.96
CA ALA A 131 12.12 -0.94 -6.79
C ALA A 131 10.61 -1.10 -6.56
N TYR A 132 10.18 -0.98 -5.30
CA TYR A 132 8.77 -1.02 -4.95
C TYR A 132 8.01 0.17 -5.56
N TYR A 133 8.57 1.37 -5.43
CA TYR A 133 8.01 2.58 -6.01
C TYR A 133 7.86 2.44 -7.54
N GLU A 134 8.89 1.96 -8.21
CA GLU A 134 8.86 1.77 -9.67
C GLU A 134 7.78 0.76 -10.09
N ALA A 135 7.61 -0.31 -9.30
CA ALA A 135 6.56 -1.30 -9.57
C ALA A 135 5.17 -0.69 -9.45
N LEU A 136 4.94 0.15 -8.42
CA LEU A 136 3.67 0.86 -8.25
C LEU A 136 3.39 1.80 -9.43
N CYS A 137 4.40 2.52 -9.88
CA CYS A 137 4.28 3.41 -11.03
C CYS A 137 3.91 2.64 -12.30
N ALA A 138 4.55 1.50 -12.51
CA ALA A 138 4.25 0.66 -13.67
C ALA A 138 2.81 0.16 -13.64
N MET A 139 2.30 -0.21 -12.47
CA MET A 139 0.91 -0.66 -12.32
C MET A 139 -0.08 0.48 -12.59
N ALA A 140 0.23 1.69 -12.13
CA ALA A 140 -0.59 2.87 -12.41
C ALA A 140 -0.63 3.17 -13.91
N ASP A 141 0.49 3.04 -14.60
CA ASP A 141 0.56 3.23 -16.04
C ASP A 141 -0.29 2.19 -16.80
N GLU A 142 -0.27 0.94 -16.35
CA GLU A 142 -1.12 -0.11 -16.95
C GLU A 142 -2.60 0.26 -16.88
N VAL A 143 -3.05 0.75 -15.75
CA VAL A 143 -4.45 1.16 -15.55
C VAL A 143 -4.79 2.37 -16.41
N SER A 144 -3.91 3.38 -16.45
CA SER A 144 -4.14 4.61 -17.20
C SER A 144 -4.23 4.38 -18.70
N THR A 145 -3.42 3.45 -19.22
CA THR A 145 -3.39 3.16 -20.66
C THR A 145 -4.34 2.04 -21.05
N GLY A 146 -4.83 1.25 -20.09
CA GLY A 146 -5.60 0.04 -20.35
C GLY A 146 -4.78 -1.07 -20.97
N HIS A 147 -3.44 -0.96 -20.97
CA HIS A 147 -2.54 -1.91 -21.62
C HIS A 147 -1.44 -2.34 -20.66
N PRO A 148 -0.97 -3.60 -20.74
CA PRO A 148 0.19 -4.03 -19.97
C PRO A 148 1.41 -3.19 -20.29
N ALA A 149 2.21 -2.85 -19.29
CA ALA A 149 3.40 -2.00 -19.43
C ALA A 149 4.42 -2.57 -20.43
N ALA A 150 4.45 -3.87 -20.63
CA ALA A 150 5.38 -4.54 -21.54
C ALA A 150 5.11 -4.27 -23.01
N ASP A 151 3.94 -3.72 -23.34
CA ASP A 151 3.48 -3.59 -24.73
C ASP A 151 3.58 -2.15 -25.26
N SER A 152 3.97 -1.21 -24.44
CA SER A 152 4.03 0.17 -24.86
C SER A 152 5.46 0.56 -25.24
N GLY A 153 5.69 0.75 -26.50
CA GLY A 153 6.91 1.38 -26.98
C GLY A 153 6.99 2.87 -26.70
N GLY A 154 6.12 3.42 -25.89
CA GLY A 154 6.10 4.83 -25.56
C GLY A 154 6.33 5.04 -24.07
N ALA A 155 7.41 5.68 -23.72
CA ALA A 155 7.69 6.05 -22.33
C ALA A 155 6.76 7.19 -21.92
N ALA A 156 5.64 6.84 -21.32
CA ALA A 156 4.89 7.80 -20.53
C ALA A 156 5.58 7.89 -19.18
N GLY A 157 5.83 9.08 -18.70
CA GLY A 157 6.42 9.26 -17.38
C GLY A 157 5.53 8.64 -16.29
N CYS A 158 6.16 8.13 -15.26
CA CYS A 158 5.45 7.60 -14.12
C CYS A 158 4.78 8.72 -13.33
N HIS A 159 3.48 8.61 -13.08
CA HIS A 159 2.71 9.60 -12.34
C HIS A 159 2.39 9.18 -10.91
N CYS A 160 3.04 8.16 -10.40
CA CYS A 160 2.79 7.63 -9.06
C CYS A 160 3.19 8.57 -7.96
N GLY A 161 2.95 9.57 -7.69
CA GLY A 161 3.33 10.50 -6.63
C GLY A 161 2.70 11.85 -6.79
N GLU A 162 2.01 12.04 -7.86
CA GLU A 162 1.25 13.25 -8.08
C GLU A 162 -0.20 12.99 -7.69
N ALA A 163 -0.49 13.27 -6.46
CA ALA A 163 -1.84 13.23 -5.98
C ALA A 163 -2.55 14.54 -6.32
#